data_9175bd5f250be3403b753d2ceaaf086b
#
_entry.id   9175bd5f250be3403b753d2ceaaf086b
#
_cell.length_a   1.000
_cell.length_b   1.000
_cell.length_c   1.000
_cell.angle_alpha   90.00
_cell.angle_beta   90.00
_cell.angle_gamma   90.00
#
_symmetry.space_group_name_H-M   'P 1'
#
loop_
_entity.id
_entity.type
_entity.pdbx_description
1 polymer ?
#
loop_
_entity_poly.entity_id
_entity_poly.type
_entity_poly.pdbx_seq_one_letter_code
_entity_poly.pdbx_strand_id
1 'polypeptide(L)'
;MPDFFFFINEVLWGSIMIYLLLAAGIWFTLRSGFIQFRYIRKFGRSLKNSVTPQPGGLTSFQALCTSLAARLGSGNLAGVALAISAGGPGAVFWMWVTAIIGMATSFAECSLAQLYKEKDHHGQFRGGPAWYMARGLGMRWMGVLFSLFLLVAYGLIFNTVQANSVAHALRYAFACPEWLTGAGLALCILLTISTGLKGTARLMQWLVPIMALLWVAASLLVAALHIDQVPDVIATIFSSAFGWREAASGALGYTFSQALMAGFQRGMFSNEAGMGSTPNAAAAAASWPPHPAAQGIVQMIGVFTDTIIICSSSAMILLLAGPISHSTEAGGIQLLQQALVNLTGGWGAGFVSLILLLFAFSSMVVNYLYAENNLIFLKLNSRPMLNLLRLGMLLMVIVGSLLSVPVVWQLADVIMALMAITNLTAILLLSPVVTLIARDYLRQRKLGVPPVFDASRYPEIKSQIAPGTWDDLPRQ
;
A
#
# COMPACT_ATOMS: atom_id res chain seq x y z
N MET A 1 29.56 -1.90 -0.50
CA MET A 1 28.24 -1.27 -0.25
C MET A 1 27.08 -2.27 -0.34
N PRO A 2 26.96 -3.19 -1.32
CA PRO A 2 25.88 -4.17 -1.35
C PRO A 2 25.76 -4.98 -0.05
N ASP A 3 26.89 -5.43 0.51
CA ASP A 3 26.92 -6.24 1.73
C ASP A 3 26.37 -5.51 2.97
N PHE A 4 26.55 -4.20 3.06
CA PHE A 4 26.04 -3.39 4.18
C PHE A 4 24.51 -3.28 4.14
N PHE A 5 23.92 -3.00 2.98
CA PHE A 5 22.47 -2.94 2.83
C PHE A 5 21.82 -4.31 2.98
N PHE A 6 22.48 -5.36 2.51
CA PHE A 6 22.03 -6.73 2.72
C PHE A 6 21.97 -7.08 4.21
N PHE A 7 23.03 -6.79 4.96
CA PHE A 7 23.07 -7.02 6.42
C PHE A 7 21.98 -6.25 7.16
N ILE A 8 21.80 -4.97 6.83
CA ILE A 8 20.73 -4.16 7.45
C ILE A 8 19.35 -4.75 7.15
N ASN A 9 19.09 -5.14 5.91
CA ASN A 9 17.84 -5.77 5.53
C ASN A 9 17.59 -7.08 6.28
N GLU A 10 18.61 -7.91 6.42
CA GLU A 10 18.52 -9.17 7.17
C GLU A 10 18.17 -8.92 8.64
N VAL A 11 18.81 -7.96 9.29
CA VAL A 11 18.50 -7.59 10.68
C VAL A 11 17.09 -7.00 10.80
N LEU A 12 16.72 -6.07 9.94
CA LEU A 12 15.42 -5.40 10.01
C LEU A 12 14.25 -6.36 9.73
N TRP A 13 14.36 -7.15 8.66
CA TRP A 13 13.27 -8.03 8.23
C TRP A 13 13.29 -9.38 8.94
N GLY A 14 14.45 -9.98 9.13
CA GLY A 14 14.56 -11.28 9.79
C GLY A 14 14.29 -11.26 11.30
N SER A 15 14.60 -10.14 11.97
CA SER A 15 14.57 -10.10 13.44
C SER A 15 13.56 -9.11 14.03
N ILE A 16 13.12 -8.10 13.31
CA ILE A 16 12.29 -7.02 13.89
C ILE A 16 10.93 -6.96 13.22
N MET A 17 10.90 -6.76 11.90
CA MET A 17 9.69 -6.39 11.18
C MET A 17 8.60 -7.44 11.20
N ILE A 18 8.96 -8.71 11.00
CA ILE A 18 7.99 -9.80 10.97
C ILE A 18 7.26 -9.90 12.30
N TYR A 19 8.00 -9.87 13.42
CA TYR A 19 7.41 -9.95 14.75
C TYR A 19 6.57 -8.72 15.08
N LEU A 20 7.03 -7.53 14.71
CA LEU A 20 6.30 -6.29 14.95
C LEU A 20 4.99 -6.23 14.14
N LEU A 21 5.01 -6.64 12.88
CA LEU A 21 3.83 -6.73 12.03
C LEU A 21 2.81 -7.74 12.55
N LEU A 22 3.28 -8.94 12.90
CA LEU A 22 2.43 -9.98 13.48
C LEU A 22 1.81 -9.51 14.79
N ALA A 23 2.64 -8.98 15.71
CA ALA A 23 2.19 -8.50 17.01
C ALA A 23 1.15 -7.38 16.86
N ALA A 24 1.43 -6.36 16.05
CA ALA A 24 0.51 -5.26 15.81
C ALA A 24 -0.80 -5.74 15.13
N GLY A 25 -0.70 -6.56 14.09
CA GLY A 25 -1.87 -7.06 13.37
C GLY A 25 -2.78 -7.94 14.23
N ILE A 26 -2.20 -8.85 15.03
CA ILE A 26 -2.95 -9.66 15.99
C ILE A 26 -3.55 -8.78 17.08
N TRP A 27 -2.78 -7.84 17.63
CA TRP A 27 -3.24 -6.92 18.68
C TRP A 27 -4.46 -6.12 18.22
N PHE A 28 -4.38 -5.49 17.04
CA PHE A 28 -5.50 -4.71 16.51
C PHE A 28 -6.68 -5.59 16.09
N THR A 29 -6.45 -6.80 15.61
CA THR A 29 -7.51 -7.78 15.34
C THR A 29 -8.32 -8.07 16.61
N LEU A 30 -7.64 -8.34 17.71
CA LEU A 30 -8.29 -8.63 19.00
C LEU A 30 -8.98 -7.39 19.58
N ARG A 31 -8.27 -6.25 19.61
CA ARG A 31 -8.76 -5.00 20.21
C ARG A 31 -9.93 -4.37 19.45
N SER A 32 -9.96 -4.50 18.12
CA SER A 32 -11.08 -4.03 17.29
C SER A 32 -12.24 -5.05 17.24
N GLY A 33 -12.11 -6.19 17.89
CA GLY A 33 -13.13 -7.24 17.93
C GLY A 33 -13.29 -7.93 16.58
N PHE A 34 -12.18 -8.28 15.91
CA PHE A 34 -12.16 -8.96 14.61
C PHE A 34 -12.86 -8.17 13.51
N ILE A 35 -12.62 -6.86 13.45
CA ILE A 35 -13.37 -5.95 12.58
C ILE A 35 -13.28 -6.35 11.10
N GLN A 36 -12.12 -6.82 10.62
CA GLN A 36 -11.94 -7.25 9.25
C GLN A 36 -12.89 -8.39 8.86
N PHE A 37 -13.07 -9.39 9.72
CA PHE A 37 -13.98 -10.52 9.46
C PHE A 37 -15.45 -10.15 9.58
N ARG A 38 -15.80 -9.23 10.48
CA ARG A 38 -17.17 -8.73 10.64
C ARG A 38 -17.63 -7.89 9.47
N TYR A 39 -16.69 -7.17 8.82
CA TYR A 39 -17.04 -6.23 7.76
C TYR A 39 -16.78 -6.75 6.35
N ILE A 40 -16.10 -7.89 6.17
CA ILE A 40 -15.86 -8.47 4.84
C ILE A 40 -17.15 -8.67 4.05
N ARG A 41 -18.20 -9.18 4.69
CA ARG A 41 -19.52 -9.36 4.08
C ARG A 41 -20.27 -8.05 3.82
N LYS A 42 -19.81 -6.96 4.41
CA LYS A 42 -20.43 -5.61 4.31
C LYS A 42 -19.61 -4.67 3.44
N PHE A 43 -18.52 -5.13 2.83
CA PHE A 43 -17.65 -4.31 1.99
C PHE A 43 -18.44 -3.62 0.85
N GLY A 44 -19.30 -4.34 0.14
CA GLY A 44 -20.13 -3.76 -0.91
C GLY A 44 -21.00 -2.60 -0.43
N ARG A 45 -21.60 -2.70 0.77
CA ARG A 45 -22.38 -1.60 1.37
C ARG A 45 -21.49 -0.42 1.77
N SER A 46 -20.32 -0.70 2.37
CA SER A 46 -19.37 0.34 2.76
C SER A 46 -18.85 1.07 1.53
N LEU A 47 -18.57 0.36 0.45
CA LEU A 47 -18.14 0.92 -0.82
C LEU A 47 -19.24 1.78 -1.46
N LYS A 48 -20.49 1.31 -1.48
CA LYS A 48 -21.64 2.09 -1.97
C LYS A 48 -21.81 3.41 -1.20
N ASN A 49 -21.65 3.39 0.12
CA ASN A 49 -21.75 4.59 0.95
C ASN A 49 -20.54 5.54 0.78
N SER A 50 -19.39 5.02 0.36
CA SER A 50 -18.14 5.80 0.24
C SER A 50 -18.16 6.82 -0.89
N VAL A 51 -19.06 6.69 -1.87
CA VAL A 51 -19.20 7.65 -2.99
C VAL A 51 -20.00 8.89 -2.63
N THR A 52 -20.67 8.94 -1.46
CA THR A 52 -21.48 10.07 -1.04
C THR A 52 -20.62 11.30 -0.78
N PRO A 53 -20.77 12.41 -1.53
CA PRO A 53 -19.98 13.62 -1.32
C PRO A 53 -20.30 14.26 0.03
N GLN A 54 -19.24 14.75 0.69
CA GLN A 54 -19.35 15.52 1.93
C GLN A 54 -18.55 16.83 1.79
N PRO A 55 -18.96 17.92 2.45
CA PRO A 55 -18.23 19.18 2.38
C PRO A 55 -16.81 19.08 2.97
N GLY A 56 -15.87 19.80 2.37
CA GLY A 56 -14.54 20.03 2.95
C GLY A 56 -13.45 19.01 2.63
N GLY A 57 -13.75 17.89 1.94
CA GLY A 57 -12.73 16.89 1.65
C GLY A 57 -13.02 16.07 0.38
N LEU A 58 -12.19 15.07 0.16
CA LEU A 58 -12.43 14.02 -0.83
C LEU A 58 -13.57 13.11 -0.35
N THR A 59 -14.29 12.48 -1.29
CA THR A 59 -15.18 11.38 -0.88
C THR A 59 -14.35 10.22 -0.33
N SER A 60 -14.93 9.37 0.51
CA SER A 60 -14.25 8.17 1.01
C SER A 60 -13.79 7.26 -0.14
N PHE A 61 -14.54 7.21 -1.25
CA PHE A 61 -14.17 6.46 -2.46
C PHE A 61 -12.97 7.09 -3.18
N GLN A 62 -12.93 8.41 -3.33
CA GLN A 62 -11.77 9.10 -3.90
C GLN A 62 -10.50 8.87 -3.06
N ALA A 63 -10.62 8.92 -1.73
CA ALA A 63 -9.51 8.62 -0.84
C ALA A 63 -9.09 7.14 -0.92
N LEU A 64 -10.04 6.21 -1.09
CA LEU A 64 -9.74 4.80 -1.33
C LEU A 64 -9.00 4.61 -2.66
N CYS A 65 -9.50 5.18 -3.76
CA CYS A 65 -8.83 5.09 -5.05
C CYS A 65 -7.46 5.76 -5.03
N THR A 66 -7.30 6.89 -4.33
CA THR A 66 -6.00 7.54 -4.14
C THR A 66 -5.03 6.62 -3.39
N SER A 67 -5.45 6.00 -2.29
CA SER A 67 -4.60 5.08 -1.55
C SER A 67 -4.31 3.78 -2.31
N LEU A 68 -5.30 3.26 -3.05
CA LEU A 68 -5.10 2.12 -3.94
C LEU A 68 -4.14 2.45 -5.08
N ALA A 69 -4.17 3.67 -5.63
CA ALA A 69 -3.22 4.10 -6.64
C ALA A 69 -1.76 4.04 -6.14
N ALA A 70 -1.50 4.40 -4.87
CA ALA A 70 -0.17 4.25 -4.28
C ALA A 70 0.23 2.79 -4.14
N ARG A 71 -0.67 1.94 -3.64
CA ARG A 71 -0.47 0.50 -3.41
C ARG A 71 -0.33 -0.28 -4.71
N LEU A 72 -1.23 -0.05 -5.69
CA LEU A 72 -1.21 -0.72 -6.98
C LEU A 72 -0.04 -0.17 -7.83
N GLY A 73 1.10 -0.79 -7.68
CA GLY A 73 2.32 -0.42 -8.35
C GLY A 73 3.11 -1.64 -8.82
N SER A 74 4.42 -1.46 -8.95
CA SER A 74 5.33 -2.56 -9.27
C SER A 74 5.33 -3.68 -8.22
N GLY A 75 4.95 -3.37 -6.97
CA GLY A 75 4.83 -4.36 -5.90
C GLY A 75 3.87 -5.50 -6.20
N ASN A 76 2.74 -5.21 -6.83
CA ASN A 76 1.71 -6.21 -7.18
C ASN A 76 2.09 -7.11 -8.36
N LEU A 77 3.02 -6.68 -9.18
CA LEU A 77 3.45 -7.37 -10.39
C LEU A 77 4.88 -7.92 -10.21
N ALA A 78 5.86 -7.04 -10.26
CA ALA A 78 7.27 -7.40 -10.08
C ALA A 78 7.57 -7.90 -8.65
N GLY A 79 6.96 -7.28 -7.62
CA GLY A 79 7.15 -7.68 -6.23
C GLY A 79 6.64 -9.10 -5.95
N VAL A 80 5.51 -9.50 -6.52
CA VAL A 80 4.99 -10.88 -6.39
C VAL A 80 5.94 -11.88 -7.07
N ALA A 81 6.47 -11.54 -8.25
CA ALA A 81 7.44 -12.39 -8.93
C ALA A 81 8.74 -12.54 -8.12
N LEU A 82 9.22 -11.45 -7.50
CA LEU A 82 10.37 -11.48 -6.60
C LEU A 82 10.08 -12.29 -5.33
N ALA A 83 8.86 -12.20 -4.77
CA ALA A 83 8.46 -13.00 -3.61
C ALA A 83 8.52 -14.51 -3.92
N ILE A 84 7.96 -14.91 -5.06
CA ILE A 84 7.96 -16.31 -5.50
C ILE A 84 9.39 -16.78 -5.84
N SER A 85 10.20 -15.93 -6.46
CA SER A 85 11.60 -16.26 -6.77
C SER A 85 12.46 -16.47 -5.53
N ALA A 86 12.26 -15.63 -4.48
CA ALA A 86 13.06 -15.69 -3.24
C ALA A 86 12.52 -16.71 -2.23
N GLY A 87 11.21 -16.82 -2.07
CA GLY A 87 10.55 -17.62 -1.05
C GLY A 87 9.74 -18.81 -1.58
N GLY A 88 9.80 -19.08 -2.89
CA GLY A 88 8.98 -20.10 -3.52
C GLY A 88 7.47 -19.74 -3.55
N PRO A 89 6.63 -20.65 -4.05
CA PRO A 89 5.17 -20.46 -4.10
C PRO A 89 4.53 -20.18 -2.74
N GLY A 90 5.13 -20.68 -1.67
CA GLY A 90 4.67 -20.46 -0.28
C GLY A 90 4.70 -19.01 0.18
N ALA A 91 5.52 -18.15 -0.44
CA ALA A 91 5.53 -16.71 -0.17
C ALA A 91 4.15 -16.06 -0.40
N VAL A 92 3.37 -16.56 -1.37
CA VAL A 92 2.01 -16.07 -1.66
C VAL A 92 1.07 -16.27 -0.47
N PHE A 93 1.13 -17.42 0.20
CA PHE A 93 0.37 -17.69 1.41
C PHE A 93 0.71 -16.66 2.51
N TRP A 94 1.98 -16.37 2.71
CA TRP A 94 2.41 -15.42 3.73
C TRP A 94 2.08 -13.96 3.36
N MET A 95 1.99 -13.63 2.07
CA MET A 95 1.39 -12.36 1.61
C MET A 95 -0.09 -12.28 2.00
N TRP A 96 -0.87 -13.36 1.86
CA TRP A 96 -2.27 -13.38 2.30
C TRP A 96 -2.41 -13.18 3.81
N VAL A 97 -1.55 -13.84 4.60
CA VAL A 97 -1.51 -13.65 6.06
C VAL A 97 -1.23 -12.18 6.40
N THR A 98 -0.20 -11.59 5.75
CA THR A 98 0.13 -10.16 5.93
C THR A 98 -1.06 -9.26 5.59
N ALA A 99 -1.81 -9.55 4.54
CA ALA A 99 -3.00 -8.78 4.19
C ALA A 99 -4.11 -8.91 5.24
N ILE A 100 -4.43 -10.13 5.69
CA ILE A 100 -5.50 -10.38 6.66
C ILE A 100 -5.23 -9.68 7.99
N ILE A 101 -4.02 -9.80 8.53
CA ILE A 101 -3.65 -9.09 9.75
C ILE A 101 -3.46 -7.60 9.51
N GLY A 102 -2.92 -7.23 8.35
CA GLY A 102 -2.72 -5.85 7.91
C GLY A 102 -4.02 -5.07 7.74
N MET A 103 -5.13 -5.72 7.43
CA MET A 103 -6.46 -5.06 7.39
C MET A 103 -6.80 -4.41 8.74
N ALA A 104 -6.54 -5.09 9.87
CA ALA A 104 -6.79 -4.52 11.20
C ALA A 104 -5.82 -3.39 11.53
N THR A 105 -4.57 -3.50 11.10
CA THR A 105 -3.56 -2.45 11.24
C THR A 105 -3.92 -1.22 10.41
N SER A 106 -4.33 -1.42 9.15
CA SER A 106 -4.80 -0.34 8.27
C SER A 106 -6.05 0.35 8.80
N PHE A 107 -6.99 -0.42 9.38
CA PHE A 107 -8.13 0.16 10.10
C PHE A 107 -7.66 1.07 11.23
N ALA A 108 -6.70 0.65 12.04
CA ALA A 108 -6.20 1.41 13.17
C ALA A 108 -5.55 2.73 12.73
N GLU A 109 -4.56 2.65 11.84
CA GLU A 109 -3.83 3.85 11.37
C GLU A 109 -4.72 4.85 10.62
N CYS A 110 -5.63 4.37 9.78
CA CYS A 110 -6.52 5.24 9.02
C CYS A 110 -7.64 5.86 9.87
N SER A 111 -8.11 5.15 10.91
CA SER A 111 -9.05 5.73 11.88
C SER A 111 -8.39 6.82 12.73
N LEU A 112 -7.14 6.61 13.15
CA LEU A 112 -6.36 7.64 13.85
C LEU A 112 -6.10 8.86 12.96
N ALA A 113 -5.74 8.66 11.70
CA ALA A 113 -5.52 9.74 10.75
C ALA A 113 -6.79 10.58 10.52
N GLN A 114 -7.95 9.94 10.47
CA GLN A 114 -9.24 10.62 10.41
C GLN A 114 -9.56 11.38 11.69
N LEU A 115 -9.26 10.80 12.86
CA LEU A 115 -9.53 11.47 14.15
C LEU A 115 -8.71 12.74 14.30
N TYR A 116 -7.41 12.68 13.98
CA TYR A 116 -6.45 13.76 14.21
C TYR A 116 -6.19 14.65 12.99
N LYS A 117 -7.01 14.56 11.94
CA LYS A 117 -6.92 15.45 10.77
C LYS A 117 -7.21 16.91 11.14
N GLU A 118 -6.76 17.82 10.28
CA GLU A 118 -7.03 19.25 10.40
C GLU A 118 -7.41 19.85 9.04
N LYS A 119 -8.01 21.04 9.04
CA LYS A 119 -8.29 21.80 7.80
C LYS A 119 -7.09 22.72 7.51
N ASP A 120 -6.64 22.70 6.27
CA ASP A 120 -5.64 23.65 5.77
C ASP A 120 -6.29 25.01 5.45
N HIS A 121 -5.48 25.98 5.03
CA HIS A 121 -5.94 27.33 4.67
C HIS A 121 -6.91 27.36 3.48
N HIS A 122 -6.98 26.28 2.71
CA HIS A 122 -7.90 26.11 1.59
C HIS A 122 -9.16 25.30 1.97
N GLY A 123 -9.34 25.01 3.26
CA GLY A 123 -10.44 24.23 3.79
C GLY A 123 -10.37 22.73 3.42
N GLN A 124 -9.20 22.23 2.97
CA GLN A 124 -8.99 20.82 2.67
C GLN A 124 -8.50 20.09 3.92
N PHE A 125 -8.96 18.83 4.10
CA PHE A 125 -8.46 18.01 5.18
C PHE A 125 -7.04 17.52 4.91
N ARG A 126 -6.19 17.63 5.93
CA ARG A 126 -4.81 17.15 5.99
C ARG A 126 -4.62 16.34 7.27
N GLY A 127 -3.75 15.35 7.21
CA GLY A 127 -3.45 14.49 8.35
C GLY A 127 -2.59 13.32 7.94
N GLY A 128 -2.44 12.37 8.85
CA GLY A 128 -1.61 11.18 8.66
C GLY A 128 -0.82 10.86 9.91
N PRO A 129 0.20 9.98 9.84
CA PRO A 129 0.96 9.54 10.99
C PRO A 129 1.61 10.68 11.78
N ALA A 130 2.22 11.64 11.09
CA ALA A 130 2.86 12.77 11.74
C ALA A 130 1.90 13.54 12.64
N TRP A 131 0.61 13.70 12.23
CA TRP A 131 -0.40 14.40 13.01
C TRP A 131 -0.82 13.61 14.25
N TYR A 132 -1.09 12.30 14.15
CA TYR A 132 -1.47 11.54 15.33
C TYR A 132 -0.28 11.28 16.29
N MET A 133 0.96 11.24 15.78
CA MET A 133 2.16 11.24 16.64
C MET A 133 2.31 12.55 17.40
N ALA A 134 2.11 13.69 16.72
CA ALA A 134 2.25 15.01 17.34
C ALA A 134 1.11 15.37 18.29
N ARG A 135 -0.16 15.09 17.92
CA ARG A 135 -1.34 15.45 18.70
C ARG A 135 -1.78 14.36 19.67
N GLY A 136 -1.84 13.10 19.18
CA GLY A 136 -2.33 11.97 19.97
C GLY A 136 -1.33 11.49 21.01
N LEU A 137 -0.03 11.45 20.68
CA LEU A 137 1.03 11.08 21.60
C LEU A 137 1.71 12.28 22.26
N GLY A 138 1.52 13.50 21.75
CA GLY A 138 2.30 14.67 22.17
C GLY A 138 3.77 14.63 21.70
N MET A 139 4.14 13.66 20.84
CA MET A 139 5.52 13.41 20.41
C MET A 139 5.78 14.03 19.03
N ARG A 140 5.89 15.35 18.94
CA ARG A 140 6.15 16.03 17.66
C ARG A 140 7.44 15.56 16.98
N TRP A 141 8.49 15.24 17.76
CA TRP A 141 9.76 14.74 17.22
C TRP A 141 9.59 13.45 16.42
N MET A 142 8.70 12.55 16.90
CA MET A 142 8.40 11.29 16.22
C MET A 142 7.66 11.54 14.89
N GLY A 143 6.73 12.52 14.87
CA GLY A 143 6.08 12.95 13.64
C GLY A 143 7.04 13.57 12.62
N VAL A 144 8.03 14.34 13.09
CA VAL A 144 9.11 14.88 12.24
C VAL A 144 9.96 13.75 11.66
N LEU A 145 10.38 12.81 12.50
CA LEU A 145 11.18 11.64 12.06
C LEU A 145 10.42 10.81 11.02
N PHE A 146 9.15 10.51 11.28
CA PHE A 146 8.29 9.81 10.32
C PHE A 146 8.18 10.57 9.00
N SER A 147 7.95 11.89 9.05
CA SER A 147 7.86 12.72 7.84
C SER A 147 9.14 12.72 7.02
N LEU A 148 10.31 12.71 7.66
CA LEU A 148 11.60 12.60 6.98
C LEU A 148 11.74 11.25 6.27
N PHE A 149 11.39 10.14 6.95
CA PHE A 149 11.40 8.82 6.34
C PHE A 149 10.43 8.74 5.16
N LEU A 150 9.23 9.31 5.30
CA LEU A 150 8.24 9.32 4.22
C LEU A 150 8.71 10.16 3.03
N LEU A 151 9.34 11.31 3.26
CA LEU A 151 9.90 12.14 2.18
C LEU A 151 10.97 11.39 1.40
N VAL A 152 11.86 10.65 2.09
CA VAL A 152 12.87 9.81 1.44
C VAL A 152 12.22 8.64 0.70
N ALA A 153 11.28 7.94 1.34
CA ALA A 153 10.58 6.79 0.76
C ALA A 153 9.74 7.20 -0.46
N TYR A 154 8.71 8.02 -0.24
CA TYR A 154 7.70 8.36 -1.25
C TYR A 154 8.11 9.54 -2.14
N GLY A 155 8.90 10.47 -1.63
CA GLY A 155 9.45 11.55 -2.43
C GLY A 155 10.54 11.10 -3.40
N LEU A 156 11.31 10.08 -3.05
CA LEU A 156 12.50 9.68 -3.80
C LEU A 156 12.51 8.18 -4.17
N ILE A 157 12.74 7.28 -3.20
CA ILE A 157 13.14 5.89 -3.43
C ILE A 157 12.04 5.05 -4.11
N PHE A 158 10.80 5.10 -3.64
CA PHE A 158 9.73 4.28 -4.22
C PHE A 158 9.43 4.67 -5.67
N ASN A 159 9.67 5.92 -6.05
CA ASN A 159 9.55 6.35 -7.44
C ASN A 159 10.63 5.73 -8.33
N THR A 160 11.83 5.46 -7.79
CA THR A 160 12.87 4.72 -8.54
C THR A 160 12.46 3.28 -8.79
N VAL A 161 11.81 2.61 -7.81
CA VAL A 161 11.31 1.23 -7.96
C VAL A 161 10.27 1.16 -9.08
N GLN A 162 9.32 2.11 -9.08
CA GLN A 162 8.27 2.18 -10.09
C GLN A 162 8.85 2.41 -11.48
N ALA A 163 9.70 3.44 -11.63
CA ALA A 163 10.33 3.80 -12.92
C ALA A 163 11.23 2.69 -13.45
N ASN A 164 12.01 2.06 -12.57
CA ASN A 164 12.87 0.93 -12.90
C ASN A 164 12.07 -0.24 -13.49
N SER A 165 11.02 -0.64 -12.79
CA SER A 165 10.17 -1.76 -13.25
C SER A 165 9.52 -1.48 -14.61
N VAL A 166 9.04 -0.25 -14.84
CA VAL A 166 8.45 0.17 -16.13
C VAL A 166 9.51 0.19 -17.24
N ALA A 167 10.70 0.72 -16.96
CA ALA A 167 11.79 0.80 -17.94
C ALA A 167 12.20 -0.60 -18.41
N HIS A 168 12.39 -1.53 -17.47
CA HIS A 168 12.72 -2.92 -17.81
C HIS A 168 11.58 -3.62 -18.56
N ALA A 169 10.31 -3.39 -18.20
CA ALA A 169 9.18 -3.97 -18.90
C ALA A 169 9.06 -3.49 -20.36
N LEU A 170 9.17 -2.15 -20.58
CA LEU A 170 9.09 -1.57 -21.91
C LEU A 170 10.32 -1.93 -22.78
N ARG A 171 11.49 -2.04 -22.17
CA ARG A 171 12.69 -2.53 -22.85
C ARG A 171 12.51 -3.96 -23.34
N TYR A 172 11.97 -4.85 -22.49
CA TYR A 172 11.72 -6.25 -22.84
C TYR A 172 10.66 -6.40 -23.94
N ALA A 173 9.53 -5.68 -23.83
CA ALA A 173 8.41 -5.83 -24.77
C ALA A 173 8.60 -5.09 -26.09
N PHE A 174 9.25 -3.93 -26.08
CA PHE A 174 9.28 -3.00 -27.23
C PHE A 174 10.68 -2.48 -27.57
N ALA A 175 11.73 -2.98 -26.91
CA ALA A 175 13.11 -2.51 -27.06
C ALA A 175 13.24 -0.98 -26.80
N CYS A 176 12.33 -0.38 -25.99
CA CYS A 176 12.33 1.03 -25.69
C CYS A 176 13.54 1.39 -24.81
N PRO A 177 14.31 2.44 -25.13
CA PRO A 177 15.44 2.87 -24.32
C PRO A 177 14.98 3.31 -22.91
N GLU A 178 15.69 2.88 -21.88
CA GLU A 178 15.32 3.13 -20.47
C GLU A 178 15.24 4.62 -20.12
N TRP A 179 16.18 5.43 -20.65
CA TRP A 179 16.18 6.88 -20.44
C TRP A 179 14.94 7.56 -21.05
N LEU A 180 14.46 7.07 -22.20
CA LEU A 180 13.26 7.61 -22.85
C LEU A 180 12.00 7.30 -22.03
N THR A 181 11.93 6.09 -21.47
CA THR A 181 10.88 5.70 -20.53
C THR A 181 10.87 6.61 -19.32
N GLY A 182 12.06 6.83 -18.68
CA GLY A 182 12.17 7.70 -17.52
C GLY A 182 11.77 9.14 -17.82
N ALA A 183 12.20 9.69 -18.94
CA ALA A 183 11.85 11.06 -19.37
C ALA A 183 10.34 11.20 -19.67
N GLY A 184 9.75 10.23 -20.36
CA GLY A 184 8.31 10.19 -20.65
C GLY A 184 7.46 10.11 -19.40
N LEU A 185 7.83 9.24 -18.46
CA LEU A 185 7.17 9.14 -17.14
C LEU A 185 7.28 10.45 -16.36
N ALA A 186 8.47 11.04 -16.29
CA ALA A 186 8.70 12.30 -15.58
C ALA A 186 7.80 13.42 -16.13
N LEU A 187 7.67 13.51 -17.46
CA LEU A 187 6.79 14.49 -18.10
C LEU A 187 5.31 14.26 -17.75
N CYS A 188 4.83 13.03 -17.86
CA CYS A 188 3.44 12.67 -17.52
C CYS A 188 3.11 12.96 -16.05
N ILE A 189 4.04 12.64 -15.15
CA ILE A 189 3.90 12.91 -13.71
C ILE A 189 3.84 14.41 -13.47
N LEU A 190 4.76 15.20 -14.06
CA LEU A 190 4.79 16.66 -13.89
C LEU A 190 3.47 17.31 -14.30
N LEU A 191 2.90 16.90 -15.42
CA LEU A 191 1.61 17.40 -15.89
C LEU A 191 0.47 17.06 -14.92
N THR A 192 0.48 15.85 -14.37
CA THR A 192 -0.59 15.37 -13.50
C THR A 192 -0.53 16.01 -12.10
N ILE A 193 0.66 16.08 -11.47
CA ILE A 193 0.79 16.67 -10.15
C ILE A 193 0.46 18.17 -10.12
N SER A 194 0.54 18.86 -11.25
CA SER A 194 0.14 20.27 -11.37
C SER A 194 -1.36 20.50 -11.13
N THR A 195 -2.19 19.45 -11.25
CA THR A 195 -3.65 19.53 -10.99
C THR A 195 -4.02 19.52 -9.49
N GLY A 196 -3.04 19.26 -8.62
CA GLY A 196 -3.20 19.23 -7.17
C GLY A 196 -4.01 18.02 -6.66
N LEU A 197 -4.28 18.01 -5.35
CA LEU A 197 -4.92 16.88 -4.66
C LEU A 197 -6.28 16.48 -5.26
N LYS A 198 -7.18 17.46 -5.49
CA LYS A 198 -8.53 17.19 -6.01
C LYS A 198 -8.51 16.70 -7.45
N GLY A 199 -7.66 17.27 -8.30
CA GLY A 199 -7.49 16.84 -9.69
C GLY A 199 -6.96 15.40 -9.76
N THR A 200 -5.90 15.12 -9.03
CA THR A 200 -5.33 13.79 -8.94
C THR A 200 -6.34 12.76 -8.40
N ALA A 201 -7.04 13.06 -7.31
CA ALA A 201 -8.03 12.14 -6.74
C ALA A 201 -9.19 11.84 -7.72
N ARG A 202 -9.59 12.84 -8.54
CA ARG A 202 -10.59 12.65 -9.60
C ARG A 202 -10.07 11.75 -10.72
N LEU A 203 -8.79 11.86 -11.07
CA LEU A 203 -8.18 10.95 -12.04
C LEU A 203 -8.12 9.53 -11.48
N MET A 204 -7.66 9.35 -10.24
CA MET A 204 -7.49 8.05 -9.61
C MET A 204 -8.81 7.30 -9.41
N GLN A 205 -9.93 7.99 -9.15
CA GLN A 205 -11.23 7.33 -8.98
C GLN A 205 -11.73 6.61 -10.25
N TRP A 206 -11.23 6.97 -11.42
CA TRP A 206 -11.52 6.29 -12.68
C TRP A 206 -10.42 5.33 -13.09
N LEU A 207 -9.18 5.76 -13.00
CA LEU A 207 -8.03 4.98 -13.45
C LEU A 207 -7.87 3.69 -12.65
N VAL A 208 -7.97 3.76 -11.33
CA VAL A 208 -7.71 2.61 -10.44
C VAL A 208 -8.69 1.46 -10.65
N PRO A 209 -10.01 1.66 -10.68
CA PRO A 209 -10.93 0.56 -10.94
C PRO A 209 -10.73 -0.07 -12.33
N ILE A 210 -10.46 0.76 -13.36
CA ILE A 210 -10.25 0.27 -14.73
C ILE A 210 -9.00 -0.62 -14.80
N MET A 211 -7.85 -0.13 -14.30
CA MET A 211 -6.60 -0.89 -14.37
C MET A 211 -6.65 -2.18 -13.52
N ALA A 212 -7.31 -2.12 -12.35
CA ALA A 212 -7.51 -3.30 -11.51
C ALA A 212 -8.40 -4.35 -12.17
N LEU A 213 -9.52 -3.92 -12.77
CA LEU A 213 -10.44 -4.82 -13.48
C LEU A 213 -9.77 -5.46 -14.70
N LEU A 214 -8.98 -4.71 -15.48
CA LEU A 214 -8.24 -5.25 -16.62
C LEU A 214 -7.27 -6.34 -16.19
N TRP A 215 -6.53 -6.13 -15.09
CA TRP A 215 -5.58 -7.12 -14.60
C TRP A 215 -6.26 -8.37 -14.06
N VAL A 216 -7.30 -8.22 -13.26
CA VAL A 216 -8.09 -9.33 -12.72
C VAL A 216 -8.76 -10.11 -13.83
N ALA A 217 -9.34 -9.44 -14.83
CA ALA A 217 -9.97 -10.10 -15.98
C ALA A 217 -8.98 -10.94 -16.78
N ALA A 218 -7.76 -10.42 -17.01
CA ALA A 218 -6.70 -11.18 -17.68
C ALA A 218 -6.29 -12.42 -16.87
N SER A 219 -6.13 -12.29 -15.56
CA SER A 219 -5.80 -13.42 -14.68
C SER A 219 -6.92 -14.46 -14.65
N LEU A 220 -8.17 -14.04 -14.58
CA LEU A 220 -9.32 -14.95 -14.61
C LEU A 220 -9.45 -15.67 -15.96
N LEU A 221 -9.16 -14.98 -17.05
CA LEU A 221 -9.11 -15.62 -18.38
C LEU A 221 -8.04 -16.71 -18.44
N VAL A 222 -6.81 -16.40 -17.96
CA VAL A 222 -5.72 -17.39 -17.91
C VAL A 222 -6.10 -18.57 -17.02
N ALA A 223 -6.65 -18.31 -15.82
CA ALA A 223 -7.10 -19.37 -14.92
C ALA A 223 -8.22 -20.23 -15.52
N ALA A 224 -9.15 -19.63 -16.27
CA ALA A 224 -10.21 -20.38 -16.96
C ALA A 224 -9.69 -21.26 -18.09
N LEU A 225 -8.66 -20.80 -18.83
CA LEU A 225 -8.01 -21.59 -19.88
C LEU A 225 -7.19 -22.75 -19.33
N HIS A 226 -6.76 -22.68 -18.07
CA HIS A 226 -5.94 -23.70 -17.39
C HIS A 226 -6.61 -24.20 -16.11
N ILE A 227 -7.92 -24.32 -16.13
CA ILE A 227 -8.74 -24.59 -14.92
C ILE A 227 -8.39 -25.94 -14.26
N ASP A 228 -7.92 -26.90 -15.02
CA ASP A 228 -7.44 -28.20 -14.58
C ASP A 228 -6.20 -28.10 -13.68
N GLN A 229 -5.35 -27.10 -13.89
CA GLN A 229 -4.11 -26.89 -13.12
C GLN A 229 -4.30 -26.01 -11.89
N VAL A 230 -5.40 -25.25 -11.79
CA VAL A 230 -5.66 -24.32 -10.68
C VAL A 230 -5.64 -25.02 -9.29
N PRO A 231 -6.25 -26.22 -9.11
CA PRO A 231 -6.18 -26.93 -7.83
C PRO A 231 -4.75 -27.27 -7.41
N ASP A 232 -3.90 -27.68 -8.36
CA ASP A 232 -2.50 -28.03 -8.10
C ASP A 232 -1.67 -26.79 -7.72
N VAL A 233 -1.94 -25.64 -8.34
CA VAL A 233 -1.33 -24.36 -7.98
C VAL A 233 -1.67 -24.00 -6.53
N ILE A 234 -2.95 -24.11 -6.16
CA ILE A 234 -3.39 -23.81 -4.78
C ILE A 234 -2.73 -24.79 -3.79
N ALA A 235 -2.73 -26.08 -4.08
CA ALA A 235 -2.07 -27.09 -3.24
C ALA A 235 -0.57 -26.82 -3.08
N THR A 236 0.08 -26.36 -4.16
CA THR A 236 1.51 -25.99 -4.16
C THR A 236 1.77 -24.78 -3.27
N ILE A 237 0.93 -23.74 -3.31
CA ILE A 237 1.05 -22.57 -2.42
C ILE A 237 1.02 -23.01 -0.94
N PHE A 238 0.03 -23.81 -0.55
CA PHE A 238 -0.09 -24.28 0.83
C PHE A 238 1.03 -25.22 1.26
N SER A 239 1.40 -26.21 0.44
CA SER A 239 2.45 -27.16 0.78
C SER A 239 3.83 -26.50 0.88
N SER A 240 4.13 -25.54 0.01
CA SER A 240 5.39 -24.78 0.03
C SER A 240 5.43 -23.78 1.20
N ALA A 241 4.28 -23.21 1.61
CA ALA A 241 4.22 -22.27 2.72
C ALA A 241 4.69 -22.84 4.05
N PHE A 242 4.53 -24.15 4.25
CA PHE A 242 4.91 -24.87 5.49
C PHE A 242 6.11 -25.80 5.29
N GLY A 243 6.74 -25.77 4.12
CA GLY A 243 7.92 -26.59 3.79
C GLY A 243 7.64 -28.10 3.73
N TRP A 244 6.39 -28.53 3.55
CA TRP A 244 6.03 -29.95 3.58
C TRP A 244 6.64 -30.77 2.46
N ARG A 245 6.95 -30.14 1.32
CA ARG A 245 7.66 -30.80 0.19
C ARG A 245 9.14 -31.03 0.48
N GLU A 246 9.76 -30.12 1.22
CA GLU A 246 11.18 -30.11 1.55
C GLU A 246 11.47 -30.85 2.88
N ALA A 247 10.44 -31.28 3.60
CA ALA A 247 10.57 -32.00 4.86
C ALA A 247 11.43 -33.28 4.73
N ALA A 248 11.33 -33.94 3.59
CA ALA A 248 12.10 -35.16 3.32
C ALA A 248 13.60 -34.90 3.08
N SER A 249 14.01 -33.65 2.75
CA SER A 249 15.39 -33.28 2.43
C SER A 249 16.15 -32.64 3.60
N GLY A 250 15.51 -32.43 4.74
CA GLY A 250 16.09 -31.74 5.89
C GLY A 250 16.19 -30.22 5.78
N ALA A 251 15.75 -29.63 4.67
CA ALA A 251 15.79 -28.19 4.39
C ALA A 251 14.55 -27.40 4.88
N LEU A 252 13.68 -28.05 5.65
CA LEU A 252 12.37 -27.54 6.05
C LEU A 252 12.41 -26.16 6.72
N GLY A 253 13.32 -25.96 7.67
CA GLY A 253 13.40 -24.70 8.41
C GLY A 253 13.88 -23.52 7.57
N TYR A 254 14.77 -23.76 6.62
CA TYR A 254 15.32 -22.73 5.75
C TYR A 254 14.29 -22.25 4.73
N THR A 255 13.62 -23.18 4.04
CA THR A 255 12.58 -22.85 3.04
C THR A 255 11.35 -22.19 3.65
N PHE A 256 10.91 -22.63 4.84
CA PHE A 256 9.86 -22.00 5.61
C PHE A 256 10.22 -20.55 5.96
N SER A 257 11.42 -20.30 6.48
CA SER A 257 11.87 -18.96 6.86
C SER A 257 11.96 -18.02 5.65
N GLN A 258 12.45 -18.51 4.51
CA GLN A 258 12.51 -17.73 3.28
C GLN A 258 11.12 -17.38 2.74
N ALA A 259 10.20 -18.34 2.69
CA ALA A 259 8.83 -18.12 2.25
C ALA A 259 8.13 -17.08 3.12
N LEU A 260 8.28 -17.20 4.45
CA LEU A 260 7.72 -16.28 5.43
C LEU A 260 8.30 -14.88 5.26
N MET A 261 9.63 -14.74 5.21
CA MET A 261 10.30 -13.44 5.09
C MET A 261 9.94 -12.75 3.77
N ALA A 262 10.04 -13.45 2.64
CA ALA A 262 9.71 -12.91 1.32
C ALA A 262 8.22 -12.51 1.23
N GLY A 263 7.33 -13.34 1.77
CA GLY A 263 5.90 -13.07 1.80
C GLY A 263 5.54 -11.85 2.63
N PHE A 264 6.11 -11.70 3.84
CA PHE A 264 5.89 -10.52 4.68
C PHE A 264 6.47 -9.26 4.07
N GLN A 265 7.70 -9.30 3.57
CA GLN A 265 8.37 -8.15 2.97
C GLN A 265 7.63 -7.64 1.72
N ARG A 266 7.32 -8.52 0.79
CA ARG A 266 6.63 -8.14 -0.45
C ARG A 266 5.14 -7.89 -0.24
N GLY A 267 4.50 -8.60 0.70
CA GLY A 267 3.12 -8.34 1.12
C GLY A 267 2.97 -6.93 1.69
N MET A 268 3.85 -6.52 2.59
CA MET A 268 3.84 -5.17 3.15
C MET A 268 4.15 -4.10 2.11
N PHE A 269 5.11 -4.34 1.22
CA PHE A 269 5.44 -3.41 0.13
C PHE A 269 4.23 -3.18 -0.78
N SER A 270 3.43 -4.22 -1.02
CA SER A 270 2.22 -4.13 -1.83
C SER A 270 1.10 -3.39 -1.09
N ASN A 271 0.66 -3.91 0.07
CA ASN A 271 -0.56 -3.41 0.73
C ASN A 271 -0.35 -2.19 1.64
N GLU A 272 0.89 -1.83 1.94
CA GLU A 272 1.29 -0.68 2.77
C GLU A 272 0.68 -0.65 4.18
N ALA A 273 0.07 -1.74 4.66
CA ALA A 273 -0.60 -1.78 5.95
C ALA A 273 0.40 -1.71 7.11
N GLY A 274 0.28 -0.70 7.95
CA GLY A 274 1.22 -0.45 9.04
C GLY A 274 2.44 0.39 8.65
N MET A 275 2.63 0.70 7.37
CA MET A 275 3.71 1.56 6.90
C MET A 275 3.44 3.05 7.18
N GLY A 276 2.16 3.43 7.31
CA GLY A 276 1.78 4.81 7.59
C GLY A 276 1.62 5.71 6.36
N SER A 277 1.70 5.18 5.16
CA SER A 277 1.50 5.92 3.92
C SER A 277 0.03 6.21 3.65
N THR A 278 -0.78 5.16 3.65
CA THR A 278 -2.24 5.19 3.42
C THR A 278 -2.99 6.19 4.29
N PRO A 279 -2.66 6.38 5.58
CA PRO A 279 -3.28 7.40 6.43
C PRO A 279 -3.27 8.81 5.86
N ASN A 280 -2.31 9.17 5.00
CA ASN A 280 -2.28 10.48 4.34
C ASN A 280 -3.47 10.67 3.39
N ALA A 281 -3.82 9.67 2.60
CA ALA A 281 -5.03 9.71 1.76
C ALA A 281 -6.30 9.59 2.60
N ALA A 282 -6.29 8.72 3.61
CA ALA A 282 -7.43 8.51 4.50
C ALA A 282 -7.83 9.81 5.20
N ALA A 283 -6.87 10.60 5.69
CA ALA A 283 -7.13 11.88 6.36
C ALA A 283 -7.78 12.92 5.47
N ALA A 284 -7.47 12.92 4.16
CA ALA A 284 -8.04 13.88 3.20
C ALA A 284 -9.54 13.66 2.93
N ALA A 285 -10.10 12.53 3.37
CA ALA A 285 -11.51 12.24 3.19
C ALA A 285 -12.42 12.99 4.17
N ALA A 286 -13.57 13.46 3.65
CA ALA A 286 -14.74 13.75 4.45
C ALA A 286 -15.59 12.47 4.51
N SER A 287 -15.42 11.69 5.57
CA SER A 287 -15.97 10.34 5.69
C SER A 287 -17.49 10.34 5.86
N TRP A 288 -18.16 9.36 5.23
CA TRP A 288 -19.56 9.08 5.44
C TRP A 288 -19.76 7.58 5.78
N PRO A 289 -20.46 7.22 6.87
CA PRO A 289 -20.99 8.11 7.92
C PRO A 289 -19.90 8.94 8.62
N PRO A 290 -20.25 10.07 9.27
CA PRO A 290 -19.28 11.00 9.86
C PRO A 290 -18.68 10.44 11.16
N HIS A 291 -17.79 9.46 10.98
CA HIS A 291 -17.12 8.75 12.07
C HIS A 291 -15.71 8.31 11.62
N PRO A 292 -14.65 8.48 12.43
CA PRO A 292 -13.30 8.10 12.04
C PRO A 292 -13.15 6.64 11.58
N ALA A 293 -13.83 5.71 12.25
CA ALA A 293 -13.81 4.28 11.89
C ALA A 293 -14.39 4.00 10.49
N ALA A 294 -15.26 4.86 9.97
CA ALA A 294 -15.86 4.65 8.65
C ALA A 294 -14.79 4.61 7.55
N GLN A 295 -13.84 5.56 7.60
CA GLN A 295 -12.73 5.58 6.64
C GLN A 295 -11.72 4.46 6.91
N GLY A 296 -11.48 4.09 8.16
CA GLY A 296 -10.68 2.91 8.50
C GLY A 296 -11.22 1.63 7.86
N ILE A 297 -12.55 1.42 7.91
CA ILE A 297 -13.22 0.29 7.25
C ILE A 297 -13.08 0.35 5.72
N VAL A 298 -13.20 1.52 5.13
CA VAL A 298 -13.01 1.69 3.68
C VAL A 298 -11.57 1.35 3.28
N GLN A 299 -10.57 1.75 4.07
CA GLN A 299 -9.18 1.44 3.79
C GLN A 299 -8.80 -0.04 3.97
N MET A 300 -9.50 -0.79 4.83
CA MET A 300 -9.38 -2.25 4.88
C MET A 300 -9.76 -2.91 3.55
N ILE A 301 -10.77 -2.39 2.84
CA ILE A 301 -11.14 -2.88 1.51
C ILE A 301 -9.96 -2.72 0.54
N GLY A 302 -9.21 -1.62 0.69
CA GLY A 302 -8.00 -1.38 -0.10
C GLY A 302 -6.94 -2.49 0.10
N VAL A 303 -6.63 -2.85 1.34
CA VAL A 303 -5.69 -3.94 1.66
C VAL A 303 -6.15 -5.28 1.06
N PHE A 304 -7.44 -5.59 1.22
CA PHE A 304 -8.03 -6.81 0.67
C PHE A 304 -7.93 -6.83 -0.87
N THR A 305 -8.32 -5.76 -1.52
CA THR A 305 -8.29 -5.64 -2.99
C THR A 305 -6.87 -5.76 -3.52
N ASP A 306 -5.94 -5.06 -2.91
CA ASP A 306 -4.55 -5.04 -3.33
C ASP A 306 -3.91 -6.44 -3.27
N THR A 307 -3.91 -7.06 -2.12
CA THR A 307 -3.12 -8.28 -1.92
C THR A 307 -3.92 -9.56 -2.19
N ILE A 308 -5.16 -9.65 -1.67
CA ILE A 308 -5.95 -10.87 -1.85
C ILE A 308 -6.47 -11.01 -3.29
N ILE A 309 -6.74 -9.89 -3.98
CA ILE A 309 -7.22 -9.95 -5.37
C ILE A 309 -6.07 -9.75 -6.35
N ILE A 310 -5.40 -8.58 -6.33
CA ILE A 310 -4.44 -8.21 -7.38
C ILE A 310 -3.14 -9.02 -7.29
N CYS A 311 -2.53 -9.16 -6.11
CA CYS A 311 -1.32 -9.98 -5.98
C CYS A 311 -1.60 -11.46 -6.24
N SER A 312 -2.77 -11.99 -5.84
CA SER A 312 -3.17 -13.37 -6.17
C SER A 312 -3.35 -13.56 -7.68
N SER A 313 -3.84 -12.54 -8.39
CA SER A 313 -3.94 -12.55 -9.86
C SER A 313 -2.55 -12.70 -10.51
N SER A 314 -1.56 -11.95 -10.01
CA SER A 314 -0.17 -12.04 -10.50
C SER A 314 0.46 -13.41 -10.15
N ALA A 315 0.24 -13.89 -8.92
CA ALA A 315 0.74 -15.18 -8.48
C ALA A 315 0.14 -16.33 -9.28
N MET A 316 -1.16 -16.27 -9.61
CA MET A 316 -1.83 -17.28 -10.42
C MET A 316 -1.21 -17.38 -11.81
N ILE A 317 -0.97 -16.25 -12.49
CA ILE A 317 -0.32 -16.22 -13.81
C ILE A 317 1.08 -16.83 -13.72
N LEU A 318 1.88 -16.44 -12.73
CA LEU A 318 3.24 -16.94 -12.55
C LEU A 318 3.29 -18.44 -12.28
N LEU A 319 2.43 -18.95 -11.42
CA LEU A 319 2.44 -20.36 -11.02
C LEU A 319 1.82 -21.29 -12.05
N LEU A 320 0.84 -20.83 -12.84
CA LEU A 320 0.29 -21.58 -13.96
C LEU A 320 1.30 -21.71 -15.12
N ALA A 321 2.19 -20.73 -15.30
CA ALA A 321 3.24 -20.81 -16.32
C ALA A 321 4.32 -21.86 -16.00
N GLY A 322 4.33 -22.40 -14.78
CA GLY A 322 5.31 -23.37 -14.32
C GLY A 322 6.69 -22.77 -14.06
N PRO A 323 7.72 -23.61 -13.92
CA PRO A 323 9.09 -23.13 -13.69
C PRO A 323 9.58 -22.33 -14.89
N ILE A 324 9.83 -21.04 -14.66
CA ILE A 324 10.45 -20.17 -15.67
C ILE A 324 11.95 -20.26 -15.45
N SER A 325 12.71 -20.59 -16.50
CA SER A 325 14.17 -20.66 -16.44
C SER A 325 14.72 -19.29 -16.04
N HIS A 326 15.30 -19.25 -14.86
CA HIS A 326 15.92 -18.05 -14.30
C HIS A 326 17.20 -17.74 -15.09
N SER A 327 17.19 -16.73 -15.95
CA SER A 327 18.41 -16.00 -16.20
C SER A 327 18.67 -15.17 -14.93
N THR A 328 19.86 -15.28 -14.36
CA THR A 328 20.30 -14.60 -13.12
C THR A 328 20.13 -13.09 -13.14
N GLU A 329 19.79 -12.50 -14.27
CA GLU A 329 19.58 -11.07 -14.49
C GLU A 329 18.11 -10.67 -14.73
N ALA A 330 17.16 -11.61 -14.79
CA ALA A 330 15.76 -11.29 -15.05
C ALA A 330 15.16 -10.59 -13.82
N GLY A 331 14.84 -9.32 -13.96
CA GLY A 331 14.06 -8.57 -12.97
C GLY A 331 12.67 -9.16 -12.78
N GLY A 332 12.06 -9.02 -11.60
CA GLY A 332 10.78 -9.64 -11.26
C GLY A 332 9.67 -9.42 -12.30
N ILE A 333 9.64 -8.25 -12.96
CA ILE A 333 8.62 -7.96 -13.98
C ILE A 333 8.79 -8.81 -15.26
N GLN A 334 10.04 -9.10 -15.66
CA GLN A 334 10.32 -9.89 -16.85
C GLN A 334 9.85 -11.34 -16.67
N LEU A 335 9.91 -11.87 -15.44
CA LEU A 335 9.35 -13.20 -15.12
C LEU A 335 7.84 -13.24 -15.37
N LEU A 336 7.12 -12.20 -14.96
CA LEU A 336 5.68 -12.10 -15.17
C LEU A 336 5.33 -11.92 -16.67
N GLN A 337 6.14 -11.16 -17.41
CA GLN A 337 5.98 -11.01 -18.85
C GLN A 337 6.18 -12.35 -19.58
N GLN A 338 7.24 -13.07 -19.23
CA GLN A 338 7.51 -14.42 -19.79
C GLN A 338 6.41 -15.41 -19.43
N ALA A 339 5.93 -15.38 -18.17
CA ALA A 339 4.82 -16.22 -17.73
C ALA A 339 3.58 -16.01 -18.59
N LEU A 340 3.18 -14.76 -18.80
CA LEU A 340 1.98 -14.47 -19.59
C LEU A 340 2.20 -14.79 -21.09
N VAL A 341 3.40 -14.55 -21.62
CA VAL A 341 3.74 -14.95 -23.01
C VAL A 341 3.63 -16.47 -23.20
N ASN A 342 4.12 -17.25 -22.23
CA ASN A 342 4.03 -18.72 -22.30
C ASN A 342 2.58 -19.22 -22.26
N LEU A 343 1.70 -18.53 -21.53
CA LEU A 343 0.30 -18.93 -21.34
C LEU A 343 -0.64 -18.44 -22.47
N THR A 344 -0.30 -17.30 -23.12
CA THR A 344 -1.25 -16.60 -24.00
C THR A 344 -0.66 -16.17 -25.34
N GLY A 345 0.66 -16.32 -25.52
CA GLY A 345 1.35 -15.90 -26.73
C GLY A 345 1.96 -14.49 -26.66
N GLY A 346 2.52 -14.05 -27.80
CA GLY A 346 3.42 -12.88 -27.86
C GLY A 346 2.85 -11.53 -27.40
N TRP A 347 1.53 -11.36 -27.35
CA TRP A 347 0.92 -10.12 -26.86
C TRP A 347 1.05 -9.91 -25.35
N GLY A 348 1.30 -11.00 -24.60
CA GLY A 348 1.36 -10.98 -23.13
C GLY A 348 2.38 -10.00 -22.56
N ALA A 349 3.57 -9.91 -23.15
CA ALA A 349 4.61 -8.98 -22.70
C ALA A 349 4.17 -7.52 -22.82
N GLY A 350 3.55 -7.15 -23.95
CA GLY A 350 3.04 -5.79 -24.16
C GLY A 350 1.90 -5.44 -23.20
N PHE A 351 1.00 -6.38 -22.95
CA PHE A 351 -0.10 -6.20 -22.01
C PHE A 351 0.40 -5.97 -20.56
N VAL A 352 1.33 -6.80 -20.07
CA VAL A 352 1.94 -6.62 -18.75
C VAL A 352 2.63 -5.24 -18.64
N SER A 353 3.33 -4.83 -19.72
CA SER A 353 3.99 -3.52 -19.76
C SER A 353 2.97 -2.38 -19.65
N LEU A 354 1.84 -2.46 -20.34
CA LEU A 354 0.78 -1.45 -20.30
C LEU A 354 0.15 -1.37 -18.88
N ILE A 355 -0.19 -2.51 -18.30
CA ILE A 355 -0.77 -2.55 -16.96
C ILE A 355 0.22 -2.00 -15.93
N LEU A 356 1.49 -2.41 -16.00
CA LEU A 356 2.53 -1.89 -15.11
C LEU A 356 2.72 -0.38 -15.28
N LEU A 357 2.70 0.12 -16.51
CA LEU A 357 2.79 1.55 -16.79
C LEU A 357 1.67 2.33 -16.07
N LEU A 358 0.43 1.85 -16.15
CA LEU A 358 -0.71 2.48 -15.48
C LEU A 358 -0.58 2.41 -13.95
N PHE A 359 -0.22 1.24 -13.41
CA PHE A 359 -0.01 1.02 -11.98
C PHE A 359 1.11 1.92 -11.44
N ALA A 360 2.28 1.87 -12.06
CA ALA A 360 3.45 2.63 -11.62
C ALA A 360 3.23 4.15 -11.75
N PHE A 361 2.63 4.60 -12.86
CA PHE A 361 2.30 6.00 -13.06
C PHE A 361 1.36 6.51 -11.95
N SER A 362 0.26 5.80 -11.69
CA SER A 362 -0.69 6.19 -10.63
C SER A 362 -0.04 6.23 -9.25
N SER A 363 0.84 5.25 -8.96
CA SER A 363 1.60 5.18 -7.71
C SER A 363 2.53 6.37 -7.56
N MET A 364 3.34 6.69 -8.56
CA MET A 364 4.28 7.82 -8.51
C MET A 364 3.56 9.16 -8.30
N VAL A 365 2.42 9.37 -8.96
CA VAL A 365 1.63 10.61 -8.80
C VAL A 365 1.13 10.75 -7.35
N VAL A 366 0.65 9.66 -6.73
CA VAL A 366 0.18 9.69 -5.35
C VAL A 366 1.32 9.77 -4.34
N ASN A 367 2.47 9.17 -4.65
CA ASN A 367 3.69 9.31 -3.83
C ASN A 367 4.07 10.78 -3.64
N TYR A 368 3.96 11.59 -4.70
CA TYR A 368 4.15 13.04 -4.60
C TYR A 368 3.18 13.68 -3.61
N LEU A 369 1.88 13.32 -3.66
CA LEU A 369 0.88 13.89 -2.75
C LEU A 369 1.17 13.54 -1.28
N TYR A 370 1.65 12.34 -1.00
CA TYR A 370 2.04 11.93 0.35
C TYR A 370 3.27 12.71 0.83
N ALA A 371 4.27 12.89 -0.03
CA ALA A 371 5.45 13.69 0.28
C ALA A 371 5.08 15.16 0.50
N GLU A 372 4.26 15.77 -0.37
CA GLU A 372 3.75 17.14 -0.22
C GLU A 372 3.00 17.32 1.10
N ASN A 373 2.12 16.38 1.47
CA ASN A 373 1.39 16.42 2.73
C ASN A 373 2.33 16.46 3.95
N ASN A 374 3.43 15.69 3.91
CA ASN A 374 4.41 15.69 5.00
C ASN A 374 5.30 16.95 5.03
N LEU A 375 5.57 17.59 3.86
CA LEU A 375 6.18 18.92 3.85
C LEU A 375 5.28 19.97 4.52
N ILE A 376 3.96 19.88 4.34
CA ILE A 376 3.00 20.75 5.02
C ILE A 376 3.08 20.58 6.55
N PHE A 377 3.14 19.33 7.04
CA PHE A 377 3.33 19.05 8.46
C PHE A 377 4.61 19.67 9.02
N LEU A 378 5.71 19.57 8.26
CA LEU A 378 7.01 20.17 8.62
C LEU A 378 7.03 21.70 8.50
N LYS A 379 5.97 22.32 8.00
CA LYS A 379 5.88 23.75 7.68
C LYS A 379 6.90 24.21 6.62
N LEU A 380 7.29 23.28 5.72
CA LEU A 380 8.22 23.50 4.62
C LEU A 380 7.49 23.56 3.26
N ASN A 381 6.27 24.10 3.23
CA ASN A 381 5.40 24.15 2.06
C ASN A 381 5.56 25.45 1.23
N SER A 382 6.73 26.09 1.30
CA SER A 382 7.05 27.22 0.44
C SER A 382 7.18 26.78 -1.03
N ARG A 383 6.87 27.69 -1.97
CA ARG A 383 6.99 27.40 -3.41
C ARG A 383 8.37 26.85 -3.83
N PRO A 384 9.51 27.39 -3.36
CA PRO A 384 10.82 26.82 -3.68
C PRO A 384 10.99 25.38 -3.18
N MET A 385 10.51 25.06 -1.97
CA MET A 385 10.64 23.74 -1.40
C MET A 385 9.76 22.69 -2.12
N LEU A 386 8.53 23.07 -2.50
CA LEU A 386 7.66 22.21 -3.32
C LEU A 386 8.28 21.96 -4.70
N ASN A 387 8.91 22.97 -5.32
CA ASN A 387 9.60 22.80 -6.58
C ASN A 387 10.86 21.92 -6.43
N LEU A 388 11.58 22.04 -5.31
CA LEU A 388 12.71 21.15 -5.00
C LEU A 388 12.26 19.70 -4.86
N LEU A 389 11.14 19.44 -4.14
CA LEU A 389 10.55 18.10 -4.04
C LEU A 389 10.18 17.56 -5.44
N ARG A 390 9.52 18.37 -6.27
CA ARG A 390 9.14 17.97 -7.65
C ARG A 390 10.36 17.62 -8.46
N LEU A 391 11.37 18.50 -8.46
CA LEU A 391 12.63 18.28 -9.20
C LEU A 391 13.34 17.02 -8.71
N GLY A 392 13.48 16.85 -7.39
CA GLY A 392 14.10 15.65 -6.80
C GLY A 392 13.38 14.38 -7.20
N MET A 393 12.05 14.36 -7.13
CA MET A 393 11.24 13.22 -7.54
C MET A 393 11.41 12.89 -9.03
N LEU A 394 11.29 13.90 -9.91
CA LEU A 394 11.43 13.69 -11.35
C LEU A 394 12.84 13.20 -11.73
N LEU A 395 13.86 13.74 -11.06
CA LEU A 395 15.23 13.27 -11.22
C LEU A 395 15.36 11.79 -10.80
N MET A 396 14.76 11.40 -9.67
CA MET A 396 14.80 10.03 -9.20
C MET A 396 14.00 9.07 -10.10
N VAL A 397 12.96 9.53 -10.79
CA VAL A 397 12.26 8.74 -11.81
C VAL A 397 13.19 8.45 -12.99
N ILE A 398 13.92 9.45 -13.47
CA ILE A 398 14.89 9.29 -14.58
C ILE A 398 16.07 8.41 -14.14
N VAL A 399 16.67 8.69 -12.99
CA VAL A 399 17.79 7.90 -12.45
C VAL A 399 17.36 6.45 -12.18
N GLY A 400 16.16 6.27 -11.59
CA GLY A 400 15.60 4.96 -11.29
C GLY A 400 15.42 4.08 -12.52
N SER A 401 15.06 4.68 -13.67
CA SER A 401 14.95 3.93 -14.93
C SER A 401 16.28 3.35 -15.41
N LEU A 402 17.41 3.88 -14.96
CA LEU A 402 18.76 3.49 -15.37
C LEU A 402 19.48 2.59 -14.33
N LEU A 403 18.95 2.47 -13.12
CA LEU A 403 19.59 1.70 -12.05
C LEU A 403 19.34 0.19 -12.19
N SER A 404 20.21 -0.60 -11.54
CA SER A 404 20.01 -2.05 -11.45
C SER A 404 18.89 -2.42 -10.46
N VAL A 405 18.10 -3.43 -10.80
CA VAL A 405 16.96 -3.92 -9.99
C VAL A 405 17.32 -4.20 -8.53
N PRO A 406 18.41 -4.96 -8.20
CA PRO A 406 18.70 -5.30 -6.82
C PRO A 406 18.96 -4.09 -5.92
N VAL A 407 19.68 -3.08 -6.41
CA VAL A 407 20.01 -1.87 -5.64
C VAL A 407 18.75 -1.09 -5.28
N VAL A 408 17.84 -0.92 -6.25
CA VAL A 408 16.61 -0.16 -6.06
C VAL A 408 15.69 -0.81 -5.02
N TRP A 409 15.54 -2.12 -5.08
CA TRP A 409 14.69 -2.86 -4.13
C TRP A 409 15.29 -2.92 -2.73
N GLN A 410 16.62 -3.09 -2.60
CA GLN A 410 17.27 -3.08 -1.29
C GLN A 410 17.12 -1.74 -0.56
N LEU A 411 17.26 -0.62 -1.26
CA LEU A 411 17.04 0.71 -0.70
C LEU A 411 15.57 0.90 -0.25
N ALA A 412 14.63 0.43 -1.08
CA ALA A 412 13.20 0.51 -0.76
C ALA A 412 12.87 -0.31 0.51
N ASP A 413 13.43 -1.50 0.65
CA ASP A 413 13.20 -2.37 1.80
C ASP A 413 13.70 -1.76 3.12
N VAL A 414 14.87 -1.11 3.12
CA VAL A 414 15.41 -0.44 4.32
C VAL A 414 14.52 0.72 4.75
N ILE A 415 14.18 1.63 3.83
CA ILE A 415 13.39 2.82 4.19
C ILE A 415 11.96 2.46 4.59
N MET A 416 11.39 1.43 3.95
CA MET A 416 10.09 0.87 4.31
C MET A 416 10.08 0.36 5.74
N ALA A 417 11.10 -0.39 6.15
CA ALA A 417 11.20 -0.91 7.51
C ALA A 417 11.30 0.22 8.54
N LEU A 418 12.11 1.24 8.30
CA LEU A 418 12.25 2.39 9.21
C LEU A 418 10.94 3.17 9.36
N MET A 419 10.23 3.42 8.26
CA MET A 419 8.91 4.01 8.28
C MET A 419 7.92 3.19 9.10
N ALA A 420 7.87 1.89 8.83
CA ALA A 420 6.93 0.98 9.47
C ALA A 420 7.20 0.81 10.97
N ILE A 421 8.45 0.68 11.39
CA ILE A 421 8.80 0.61 12.82
C ILE A 421 8.28 1.86 13.55
N THR A 422 8.53 3.04 12.99
CA THR A 422 8.08 4.30 13.58
C THR A 422 6.55 4.36 13.66
N ASN A 423 5.87 4.00 12.58
CA ASN A 423 4.40 4.05 12.54
C ASN A 423 3.74 2.98 13.41
N LEU A 424 4.18 1.72 13.35
CA LEU A 424 3.63 0.63 14.15
C LEU A 424 3.79 0.90 15.65
N THR A 425 4.94 1.43 16.06
CA THR A 425 5.16 1.86 17.46
C THR A 425 4.13 2.92 17.85
N ALA A 426 3.91 3.94 17.03
CA ALA A 426 2.97 5.01 17.34
C ALA A 426 1.53 4.50 17.45
N ILE A 427 1.06 3.67 16.52
CA ILE A 427 -0.32 3.15 16.57
C ILE A 427 -0.53 2.17 17.71
N LEU A 428 0.49 1.39 18.09
CA LEU A 428 0.43 0.52 19.27
C LEU A 428 0.28 1.34 20.54
N LEU A 429 1.03 2.43 20.70
CA LEU A 429 0.88 3.37 21.83
C LEU A 429 -0.51 4.03 21.84
N LEU A 430 -1.10 4.30 20.66
CA LEU A 430 -2.45 4.84 20.49
C LEU A 430 -3.55 3.77 20.48
N SER A 431 -3.23 2.51 20.80
CA SER A 431 -4.22 1.42 20.75
C SER A 431 -5.44 1.62 21.66
N PRO A 432 -5.37 2.30 22.81
CA PRO A 432 -6.57 2.64 23.60
C PRO A 432 -7.55 3.51 22.80
N VAL A 433 -7.04 4.52 22.08
CA VAL A 433 -7.86 5.42 21.24
C VAL A 433 -8.48 4.65 20.09
N VAL A 434 -7.73 3.78 19.39
CA VAL A 434 -8.26 2.91 18.34
C VAL A 434 -9.38 2.02 18.87
N THR A 435 -9.18 1.42 20.04
CA THR A 435 -10.18 0.56 20.68
C THR A 435 -11.46 1.32 21.01
N LEU A 436 -11.33 2.57 21.50
CA LEU A 436 -12.47 3.43 21.79
C LEU A 436 -13.25 3.75 20.52
N ILE A 437 -12.59 4.19 19.45
CA ILE A 437 -13.21 4.49 18.15
C ILE A 437 -13.94 3.25 17.61
N ALA A 438 -13.29 2.08 17.63
CA ALA A 438 -13.88 0.84 17.15
C ALA A 438 -15.13 0.44 17.95
N ARG A 439 -15.07 0.52 19.28
CA ARG A 439 -16.19 0.20 20.15
C ARG A 439 -17.35 1.16 19.99
N ASP A 440 -17.09 2.46 19.89
CA ASP A 440 -18.14 3.45 19.69
C ASP A 440 -18.88 3.22 18.36
N TYR A 441 -18.13 3.04 17.26
CA TYR A 441 -18.71 2.72 15.97
C TYR A 441 -19.54 1.45 15.97
N LEU A 442 -19.02 0.36 16.51
CA LEU A 442 -19.72 -0.93 16.58
C LEU A 442 -20.96 -0.88 17.47
N ARG A 443 -20.92 -0.13 18.57
CA ARG A 443 -22.07 0.09 19.46
C ARG A 443 -23.21 0.81 18.73
N GLN A 444 -22.92 1.91 18.05
CA GLN A 444 -23.92 2.66 17.29
C GLN A 444 -24.53 1.80 16.16
N ARG A 445 -23.68 1.03 15.46
CA ARG A 445 -24.16 0.10 14.41
C ARG A 445 -25.02 -1.05 14.96
N LYS A 446 -24.75 -1.54 16.19
CA LYS A 446 -25.58 -2.55 16.85
C LYS A 446 -26.97 -2.00 17.23
N LEU A 447 -27.04 -0.72 17.58
CA LEU A 447 -28.30 -0.01 17.87
C LEU A 447 -29.09 0.35 16.62
N GLY A 448 -28.57 0.08 15.41
CA GLY A 448 -29.25 0.37 14.14
C GLY A 448 -29.16 1.83 13.70
N VAL A 449 -28.43 2.69 14.44
CA VAL A 449 -28.30 4.11 14.10
C VAL A 449 -27.08 4.37 13.21
N PRO A 450 -27.12 5.38 12.33
CA PRO A 450 -25.94 5.82 11.60
C PRO A 450 -24.85 6.27 12.57
N PRO A 451 -23.60 5.72 12.47
CA PRO A 451 -22.53 6.13 13.38
C PRO A 451 -22.11 7.58 13.17
N VAL A 452 -22.19 8.38 14.22
CA VAL A 452 -21.70 9.77 14.27
C VAL A 452 -20.73 9.90 15.42
N PHE A 453 -19.55 10.44 15.15
CA PHE A 453 -18.54 10.64 16.17
C PHE A 453 -18.80 11.97 16.89
N ASP A 454 -19.02 11.91 18.19
CA ASP A 454 -19.23 13.06 19.06
C ASP A 454 -18.03 13.19 20.03
N ALA A 455 -17.13 14.11 19.72
CA ALA A 455 -15.93 14.37 20.52
C ALA A 455 -16.27 14.81 21.97
N SER A 456 -17.47 15.38 22.22
CA SER A 456 -17.85 15.83 23.56
C SER A 456 -18.01 14.69 24.57
N ARG A 457 -18.25 13.48 24.08
CA ARG A 457 -18.35 12.26 24.91
C ARG A 457 -17.01 11.75 25.42
N TYR A 458 -15.91 12.27 24.89
CA TYR A 458 -14.54 11.81 25.16
C TYR A 458 -13.63 12.99 25.49
N PRO A 459 -13.73 13.58 26.71
CA PRO A 459 -13.00 14.80 27.09
C PRO A 459 -11.48 14.67 26.92
N GLU A 460 -10.92 13.49 27.21
CA GLU A 460 -9.49 13.21 27.08
C GLU A 460 -8.98 13.33 25.64
N ILE A 461 -9.80 12.95 24.66
CA ILE A 461 -9.45 13.02 23.25
C ILE A 461 -9.83 14.37 22.66
N LYS A 462 -10.90 15.00 23.16
CA LYS A 462 -11.39 16.27 22.64
C LYS A 462 -10.33 17.38 22.64
N SER A 463 -9.50 17.45 23.67
CA SER A 463 -8.41 18.42 23.77
C SER A 463 -7.29 18.22 22.74
N GLN A 464 -7.18 17.03 22.15
CA GLN A 464 -6.18 16.65 21.17
C GLN A 464 -6.66 16.81 19.71
N ILE A 465 -7.97 16.96 19.50
CA ILE A 465 -8.58 17.09 18.16
C ILE A 465 -8.48 18.54 17.69
N ALA A 466 -8.26 18.72 16.38
CA ALA A 466 -8.28 20.05 15.77
C ALA A 466 -9.68 20.66 15.83
N PRO A 467 -9.82 21.94 16.24
CA PRO A 467 -11.11 22.64 16.25
C PRO A 467 -11.78 22.62 14.86
N GLY A 468 -13.11 22.54 14.82
CA GLY A 468 -13.89 22.57 13.57
C GLY A 468 -13.78 21.32 12.70
N THR A 469 -13.19 20.23 13.22
CA THR A 469 -13.06 18.98 12.45
C THR A 469 -14.23 18.01 12.73
N TRP A 470 -14.65 17.90 13.99
CA TRP A 470 -15.70 17.00 14.46
C TRP A 470 -16.80 17.71 15.28
N ASP A 471 -16.76 19.06 15.36
CA ASP A 471 -17.67 19.86 16.19
C ASP A 471 -18.97 20.25 15.46
N ASP A 472 -18.91 20.39 14.11
CA ASP A 472 -20.01 20.93 13.29
C ASP A 472 -20.85 19.83 12.58
N LEU A 473 -20.90 18.64 13.14
CA LEU A 473 -21.70 17.58 12.52
C LEU A 473 -23.18 17.75 12.81
N PRO A 474 -24.08 17.63 11.79
CA PRO A 474 -25.51 17.74 12.02
C PRO A 474 -25.94 16.67 13.03
N ARG A 475 -26.43 17.11 14.18
CA ARG A 475 -27.13 16.25 15.15
C ARG A 475 -28.43 15.82 14.48
N GLN A 476 -28.50 14.57 14.01
CA GLN A 476 -29.76 13.94 13.57
C GLN A 476 -30.51 13.38 14.74
#